data_3e61d18d985200c520b77f545328190f
#
_entry.id   3e61d18d985200c520b77f545328190f
#
_cell.length_a   1.000
_cell.length_b   1.000
_cell.length_c   1.000
_cell.angle_alpha   90.00
_cell.angle_beta   90.00
_cell.angle_gamma   90.00
#
_symmetry.space_group_name_H-M   'P 1'
#
loop_
_entity.id
_entity.type
_entity.pdbx_description
1 polymer ?
#
loop_
_entity_poly.entity_id
_entity_poly.type
_entity_poly.pdbx_seq_one_letter_code
_entity_poly.pdbx_strand_id
1 'polypeptide(L)'
;MKKDVPFLWLCHAQEFVSKLFICEKKSVILIDIFEQMEKTMKLRPCIDIHNGKVKQIVGGSLKDEGNQAITNFASELGADYYAEKYKKDGLVGGHIILLNSKTSEYYDATKEQAMLALRTYPNGLQIGGGITAENAAEYIDAGASHVIVTSYVFKDGEIHWENLKKLVETVGKEHVVLDLSCRKKDGRYYVVTDRWQTFTNVEVTQQLLDEMSQCCDEFLVHGVDVEGKSSGVELQLVKILADWNRIPITYAGGIGSMDDLKEFEKVSEGKLNFTIGSALDLFGGKIPYEFIKTL
;
A
#
# COMPACT_ATOMS: atom_id res chain seq x y z
N MET A 1 -10.62 -4.88 75.23
CA MET A 1 -10.33 -3.59 74.55
C MET A 1 -10.39 -3.85 73.05
N LYS A 2 -11.52 -3.48 72.45
CA LYS A 2 -11.68 -3.49 70.98
C LYS A 2 -11.16 -2.14 70.46
N LYS A 3 -10.16 -2.17 69.56
CA LYS A 3 -9.68 -0.97 68.89
C LYS A 3 -10.58 -0.69 67.71
N ASP A 4 -11.30 0.46 67.77
CA ASP A 4 -12.06 0.98 66.66
C ASP A 4 -11.11 1.40 65.53
N VAL A 5 -11.32 0.84 64.36
CA VAL A 5 -10.62 1.25 63.12
C VAL A 5 -11.38 2.52 62.63
N PRO A 6 -10.71 3.65 62.34
CA PRO A 6 -11.40 4.87 61.99
C PRO A 6 -12.13 4.72 60.63
N PHE A 7 -13.40 5.12 60.61
CA PHE A 7 -14.29 5.14 59.48
C PHE A 7 -13.75 5.92 58.26
N LEU A 8 -12.71 6.72 58.44
CA LEU A 8 -12.06 7.50 57.39
C LEU A 8 -11.30 6.66 56.38
N TRP A 9 -10.86 5.45 56.71
CA TRP A 9 -10.09 4.58 55.80
C TRP A 9 -10.96 3.89 54.73
N LEU A 10 -12.21 3.60 55.05
CA LEU A 10 -13.14 2.98 54.11
C LEU A 10 -13.58 3.94 52.97
N CYS A 11 -13.73 5.25 53.28
CA CYS A 11 -14.11 6.24 52.28
C CYS A 11 -12.99 6.48 51.25
N HIS A 12 -11.72 6.50 51.69
CA HIS A 12 -10.58 6.68 50.75
C HIS A 12 -10.34 5.45 49.86
N ALA A 13 -10.58 4.25 50.37
CA ALA A 13 -10.46 3.01 49.60
C ALA A 13 -11.51 2.92 48.49
N GLN A 14 -12.78 3.30 48.79
CA GLN A 14 -13.85 3.34 47.80
C GLN A 14 -13.63 4.40 46.69
N GLU A 15 -13.08 5.55 47.06
CA GLU A 15 -12.75 6.62 46.10
C GLU A 15 -11.57 6.22 45.21
N PHE A 16 -10.56 5.50 45.74
CA PHE A 16 -9.43 4.99 45.00
C PHE A 16 -9.85 3.87 44.04
N VAL A 17 -10.68 2.93 44.50
CA VAL A 17 -11.20 1.84 43.66
C VAL A 17 -12.11 2.39 42.55
N SER A 18 -12.97 3.40 42.85
CA SER A 18 -13.79 4.02 41.82
C SER A 18 -12.99 4.80 40.76
N LYS A 19 -11.90 5.46 41.18
CA LYS A 19 -10.96 6.13 40.26
C LYS A 19 -10.16 5.13 39.42
N LEU A 20 -9.77 3.98 39.97
CA LEU A 20 -9.13 2.88 39.20
C LEU A 20 -10.08 2.29 38.19
N PHE A 21 -11.33 2.01 38.57
CA PHE A 21 -12.36 1.47 37.66
C PHE A 21 -12.74 2.44 36.53
N ILE A 22 -12.73 3.76 36.80
CA ILE A 22 -12.95 4.79 35.80
C ILE A 22 -11.74 4.91 34.86
N CYS A 23 -10.52 4.71 35.39
CA CYS A 23 -9.30 4.72 34.59
C CYS A 23 -9.20 3.48 33.69
N GLU A 24 -9.53 2.27 34.18
CA GLU A 24 -9.59 1.07 33.38
C GLU A 24 -10.68 1.14 32.28
N LYS A 25 -11.90 1.61 32.61
CA LYS A 25 -12.94 1.80 31.60
C LYS A 25 -12.57 2.86 30.55
N LYS A 26 -11.89 3.94 30.93
CA LYS A 26 -11.39 4.93 29.98
C LYS A 26 -10.26 4.37 29.13
N SER A 27 -9.40 3.53 29.69
CA SER A 27 -8.33 2.84 28.94
C SER A 27 -8.90 1.84 27.97
N VAL A 28 -9.89 1.04 28.34
CA VAL A 28 -10.59 0.11 27.43
C VAL A 28 -11.34 0.88 26.34
N ILE A 29 -12.07 1.94 26.67
CA ILE A 29 -12.76 2.78 25.67
C ILE A 29 -11.76 3.48 24.75
N LEU A 30 -10.61 3.94 25.25
CA LEU A 30 -9.55 4.52 24.42
C LEU A 30 -8.90 3.46 23.53
N ILE A 31 -8.68 2.25 24.00
CA ILE A 31 -8.17 1.13 23.19
C ILE A 31 -9.19 0.77 22.11
N ASP A 32 -10.48 0.61 22.46
CA ASP A 32 -11.55 0.36 21.47
C ASP A 32 -11.69 1.50 20.45
N ILE A 33 -11.54 2.77 20.87
CA ILE A 33 -11.55 3.91 19.95
C ILE A 33 -10.28 3.92 19.08
N PHE A 34 -9.10 3.62 19.64
CA PHE A 34 -7.86 3.48 18.85
C PHE A 34 -7.95 2.30 17.88
N GLU A 35 -8.44 1.13 18.32
CA GLU A 35 -8.66 -0.02 17.44
C GLU A 35 -9.73 0.24 16.36
N GLN A 36 -10.76 1.05 16.66
CA GLN A 36 -11.72 1.50 15.66
C GLN A 36 -11.17 2.59 14.73
N MET A 37 -10.27 3.46 15.20
CA MET A 37 -9.58 4.44 14.36
C MET A 37 -8.53 3.80 13.43
N GLU A 38 -7.93 2.66 13.81
CA GLU A 38 -7.01 1.90 12.95
C GLU A 38 -7.70 1.08 11.85
N LYS A 39 -9.03 0.90 11.93
CA LYS A 39 -9.82 0.08 10.98
C LYS A 39 -10.49 0.88 9.86
N THR A 40 -10.12 2.11 9.62
CA THR A 40 -10.69 2.86 8.49
C THR A 40 -9.84 2.62 7.24
N MET A 41 -10.49 2.05 6.24
CA MET A 41 -10.00 1.96 4.87
C MET A 41 -9.50 3.33 4.39
N LYS A 42 -8.27 3.41 3.88
CA LYS A 42 -7.66 4.67 3.43
C LYS A 42 -7.30 4.63 1.97
N LEU A 43 -7.51 5.74 1.28
CA LEU A 43 -6.93 5.95 -0.04
C LEU A 43 -5.41 6.05 0.06
N ARG A 44 -4.70 5.21 -0.69
CA ARG A 44 -3.25 5.26 -0.94
C ARG A 44 -3.05 5.71 -2.39
N PRO A 45 -2.81 7.00 -2.66
CA PRO A 45 -2.78 7.51 -4.03
C PRO A 45 -1.56 7.01 -4.80
N CYS A 46 -1.66 7.00 -6.13
CA CYS A 46 -0.57 6.56 -7.01
C CYS A 46 -0.01 7.70 -7.87
N ILE A 47 1.27 7.58 -8.23
CA ILE A 47 1.97 8.41 -9.22
C ILE A 47 2.77 7.46 -10.12
N ASP A 48 2.20 7.08 -11.25
CA ASP A 48 2.89 6.23 -12.22
C ASP A 48 3.67 7.10 -13.20
N ILE A 49 4.96 6.81 -13.37
CA ILE A 49 5.84 7.62 -14.22
C ILE A 49 6.37 6.77 -15.38
N HIS A 50 6.06 7.20 -16.59
CA HIS A 50 6.52 6.56 -17.82
C HIS A 50 7.00 7.58 -18.83
N ASN A 51 8.22 7.39 -19.35
CA ASN A 51 8.89 8.29 -20.29
C ASN A 51 8.95 9.73 -19.75
N GLY A 52 9.32 9.90 -18.48
CA GLY A 52 9.47 11.17 -17.80
C GLY A 52 8.17 11.95 -17.53
N LYS A 53 7.00 11.34 -17.71
CA LYS A 53 5.68 11.95 -17.46
C LYS A 53 4.84 11.11 -16.53
N VAL A 54 4.00 11.76 -15.71
CA VAL A 54 2.97 11.07 -14.93
C VAL A 54 1.89 10.57 -15.89
N LYS A 55 1.59 9.27 -15.80
CA LYS A 55 0.62 8.61 -16.68
C LYS A 55 -0.24 7.60 -15.90
N GLN A 56 -1.39 7.29 -16.46
CA GLN A 56 -2.15 6.10 -16.09
C GLN A 56 -2.19 5.18 -17.31
N ILE A 57 -1.76 3.95 -17.15
CA ILE A 57 -1.66 2.97 -18.22
C ILE A 57 -2.64 1.81 -18.01
N VAL A 58 -2.98 1.10 -19.10
CA VAL A 58 -3.73 -0.16 -19.01
C VAL A 58 -2.79 -1.26 -18.54
N GLY A 59 -3.17 -1.95 -17.48
CA GLY A 59 -2.40 -3.07 -16.94
C GLY A 59 -2.07 -4.13 -18.00
N GLY A 60 -0.83 -4.62 -17.98
CA GLY A 60 -0.33 -5.60 -18.95
C GLY A 60 -0.05 -5.07 -20.36
N SER A 61 -0.26 -3.76 -20.62
CA SER A 61 0.04 -3.15 -21.95
C SER A 61 1.49 -2.65 -22.08
N LEU A 62 2.22 -2.58 -20.98
CA LEU A 62 3.57 -2.05 -20.93
C LEU A 62 4.56 -2.99 -21.61
N LYS A 63 5.31 -2.47 -22.60
CA LYS A 63 6.36 -3.19 -23.34
C LYS A 63 7.67 -2.43 -23.29
N ASP A 64 8.78 -3.12 -23.01
CA ASP A 64 10.12 -2.52 -23.04
C ASP A 64 10.52 -2.15 -24.46
N GLU A 65 10.20 -3.01 -25.43
CA GLU A 65 10.47 -2.75 -26.81
C GLU A 65 9.69 -1.52 -27.30
N GLY A 66 10.42 -0.47 -27.68
CA GLY A 66 9.87 0.81 -28.10
C GLY A 66 9.28 1.65 -26.98
N ASN A 67 9.46 1.33 -25.70
CA ASN A 67 8.93 2.07 -24.54
C ASN A 67 7.43 2.37 -24.68
N GLN A 68 6.63 1.39 -25.09
CA GLN A 68 5.22 1.55 -25.40
C GLN A 68 4.32 1.13 -24.24
N ALA A 69 3.22 1.86 -24.06
CA ALA A 69 2.11 1.50 -23.18
C ALA A 69 0.81 2.07 -23.73
N ILE A 70 -0.31 1.35 -23.56
CA ILE A 70 -1.64 1.91 -23.81
C ILE A 70 -1.93 2.85 -22.66
N THR A 71 -2.05 4.15 -22.96
CA THR A 71 -2.17 5.21 -21.97
C THR A 71 -3.64 5.65 -21.86
N ASN A 72 -4.20 5.56 -20.64
CA ASN A 72 -5.52 6.09 -20.32
C ASN A 72 -5.45 7.61 -20.05
N PHE A 73 -4.35 8.07 -19.46
CA PHE A 73 -4.13 9.47 -19.12
C PHE A 73 -2.62 9.79 -19.16
N ALA A 74 -2.29 10.98 -19.66
CA ALA A 74 -0.94 11.54 -19.59
C ALA A 74 -1.03 12.98 -19.08
N SER A 75 -0.31 13.29 -18.03
CA SER A 75 -0.29 14.61 -17.40
C SER A 75 0.71 15.53 -18.09
N GLU A 76 0.36 16.81 -18.19
CA GLU A 76 1.31 17.88 -18.51
C GLU A 76 1.97 18.46 -17.25
N LEU A 77 1.48 18.05 -16.04
CA LEU A 77 2.05 18.45 -14.75
C LEU A 77 3.07 17.39 -14.29
N GLY A 78 4.10 17.84 -13.57
CA GLY A 78 5.14 16.99 -13.02
C GLY A 78 4.66 16.15 -11.83
N ALA A 79 5.49 15.19 -11.43
CA ALA A 79 5.19 14.32 -10.29
C ALA A 79 5.16 15.08 -8.95
N ASP A 80 5.89 16.20 -8.84
CA ASP A 80 5.87 17.13 -7.71
C ASP A 80 4.50 17.77 -7.47
N TYR A 81 3.76 18.07 -8.53
CA TYR A 81 2.40 18.60 -8.41
C TYR A 81 1.49 17.62 -7.67
N TYR A 82 1.53 16.33 -8.05
CA TYR A 82 0.73 15.30 -7.39
C TYR A 82 1.20 15.04 -5.96
N ALA A 83 2.51 15.00 -5.73
CA ALA A 83 3.08 14.85 -4.40
C ALA A 83 2.66 15.99 -3.46
N GLU A 84 2.74 17.25 -3.92
CA GLU A 84 2.28 18.41 -3.15
C GLU A 84 0.78 18.39 -2.88
N LYS A 85 -0.03 17.96 -3.87
CA LYS A 85 -1.47 17.79 -3.70
C LYS A 85 -1.77 16.74 -2.61
N TYR A 86 -1.15 15.57 -2.67
CA TYR A 86 -1.35 14.50 -1.68
C TYR A 86 -0.88 14.92 -0.29
N LYS A 87 0.23 15.66 -0.20
CA LYS A 87 0.72 16.25 1.04
C LYS A 87 -0.28 17.23 1.66
N LYS A 88 -0.85 18.14 0.88
CA LYS A 88 -1.88 19.10 1.32
C LYS A 88 -3.15 18.40 1.79
N ASP A 89 -3.51 17.31 1.13
CA ASP A 89 -4.69 16.51 1.47
C ASP A 89 -4.43 15.51 2.62
N GLY A 90 -3.19 15.43 3.15
CA GLY A 90 -2.82 14.56 4.27
C GLY A 90 -2.77 13.07 3.93
N LEU A 91 -2.69 12.71 2.63
CA LEU A 91 -2.66 11.33 2.16
C LEU A 91 -1.25 10.75 2.24
N VAL A 92 -1.02 9.82 3.18
CA VAL A 92 0.27 9.14 3.37
C VAL A 92 0.25 7.71 2.85
N GLY A 93 1.44 7.18 2.52
CA GLY A 93 1.61 5.79 2.05
C GLY A 93 1.11 5.55 0.63
N GLY A 94 0.88 6.61 -0.14
CA GLY A 94 0.73 6.50 -1.59
C GLY A 94 2.02 6.02 -2.25
N HIS A 95 1.95 5.55 -3.49
CA HIS A 95 3.12 4.99 -4.15
C HIS A 95 3.48 5.69 -5.46
N ILE A 96 4.77 5.73 -5.73
CA ILE A 96 5.36 6.14 -7.01
C ILE A 96 5.88 4.88 -7.69
N ILE A 97 5.53 4.67 -8.97
CA ILE A 97 6.06 3.54 -9.75
C ILE A 97 6.82 4.03 -10.97
N LEU A 98 8.11 3.65 -11.05
CA LEU A 98 8.92 3.86 -12.24
C LEU A 98 8.63 2.76 -13.24
N LEU A 99 7.99 3.10 -14.36
CA LEU A 99 7.55 2.13 -15.36
C LEU A 99 8.59 1.88 -16.48
N ASN A 100 9.67 2.64 -16.54
CA ASN A 100 10.76 2.39 -17.47
C ASN A 100 11.79 1.42 -16.89
N SER A 101 12.30 0.51 -17.70
CA SER A 101 13.45 -0.32 -17.34
C SER A 101 14.73 0.53 -17.22
N LYS A 102 15.72 0.05 -16.45
CA LYS A 102 17.03 0.73 -16.30
C LYS A 102 17.78 0.91 -17.62
N THR A 103 17.42 0.14 -18.65
CA THR A 103 18.02 0.21 -19.99
C THR A 103 17.28 1.16 -20.95
N SER A 104 16.15 1.72 -20.52
CA SER A 104 15.39 2.66 -21.33
C SER A 104 16.08 4.02 -21.41
N GLU A 105 16.07 4.64 -22.58
CA GLU A 105 16.52 6.01 -22.80
C GLU A 105 15.78 7.05 -21.94
N TYR A 106 14.56 6.72 -21.47
CA TYR A 106 13.73 7.58 -20.62
C TYR A 106 13.93 7.31 -19.12
N TYR A 107 14.81 6.37 -18.74
CA TYR A 107 14.94 5.97 -17.32
C TYR A 107 15.34 7.15 -16.43
N ASP A 108 16.34 7.93 -16.85
CA ASP A 108 16.85 9.06 -16.06
C ASP A 108 15.78 10.14 -15.89
N ALA A 109 15.04 10.49 -16.94
CA ALA A 109 13.93 11.45 -16.86
C ALA A 109 12.80 10.93 -15.94
N THR A 110 12.49 9.63 -15.97
CA THR A 110 11.50 9.00 -15.10
C THR A 110 11.96 9.00 -13.65
N LYS A 111 13.24 8.67 -13.40
CA LYS A 111 13.84 8.72 -12.06
C LYS A 111 13.87 10.14 -11.50
N GLU A 112 14.20 11.14 -12.32
CA GLU A 112 14.21 12.54 -11.89
C GLU A 112 12.84 13.01 -11.39
N GLN A 113 11.76 12.68 -12.11
CA GLN A 113 10.39 12.96 -11.69
C GLN A 113 10.05 12.29 -10.36
N ALA A 114 10.43 11.03 -10.16
CA ALA A 114 10.22 10.33 -8.92
C ALA A 114 10.98 10.98 -7.75
N MET A 115 12.25 11.32 -7.95
CA MET A 115 13.08 12.00 -6.94
C MET A 115 12.52 13.38 -6.57
N LEU A 116 11.96 14.11 -7.54
CA LEU A 116 11.30 15.39 -7.32
C LEU A 116 10.06 15.21 -6.43
N ALA A 117 9.22 14.22 -6.72
CA ALA A 117 8.04 13.91 -5.91
C ALA A 117 8.40 13.52 -4.46
N LEU A 118 9.42 12.67 -4.28
CA LEU A 118 9.88 12.24 -2.94
C LEU A 118 10.37 13.42 -2.11
N ARG A 119 11.16 14.34 -2.70
CA ARG A 119 11.64 15.55 -2.02
C ARG A 119 10.52 16.54 -1.72
N THR A 120 9.46 16.56 -2.51
CA THR A 120 8.27 17.41 -2.30
C THR A 120 7.44 16.93 -1.13
N TYR A 121 7.32 15.61 -0.97
CA TYR A 121 6.55 15.00 0.13
C TYR A 121 7.39 13.95 0.89
N PRO A 122 8.42 14.38 1.67
CA PRO A 122 9.26 13.46 2.43
C PRO A 122 8.43 12.61 3.41
N ASN A 123 8.73 11.31 3.46
CA ASN A 123 8.06 10.28 4.26
C ASN A 123 6.55 10.08 3.98
N GLY A 124 6.01 10.74 2.94
CA GLY A 124 4.60 10.59 2.57
C GLY A 124 4.34 9.52 1.52
N LEU A 125 5.34 9.19 0.70
CA LEU A 125 5.19 8.34 -0.48
C LEU A 125 6.18 7.18 -0.46
N GLN A 126 5.71 6.03 -0.96
CA GLN A 126 6.49 4.82 -1.22
C GLN A 126 7.02 4.87 -2.67
N ILE A 127 8.05 4.08 -3.00
CA ILE A 127 8.60 4.03 -4.36
C ILE A 127 8.89 2.62 -4.83
N GLY A 128 8.47 2.30 -6.05
CA GLY A 128 8.73 1.03 -6.74
C GLY A 128 9.20 1.20 -8.17
N GLY A 129 9.50 0.07 -8.81
CA GLY A 129 9.99 0.02 -10.19
C GLY A 129 11.51 -0.15 -10.26
N GLY A 130 11.94 -1.42 -10.35
CA GLY A 130 13.36 -1.78 -10.45
C GLY A 130 14.18 -1.55 -9.18
N ILE A 131 13.54 -1.60 -8.01
CA ILE A 131 14.23 -1.48 -6.72
C ILE A 131 14.98 -2.77 -6.39
N THR A 132 16.20 -2.59 -5.87
CA THR A 132 17.08 -3.66 -5.39
C THR A 132 17.82 -3.17 -4.14
N ALA A 133 18.51 -4.05 -3.41
CA ALA A 133 19.30 -3.64 -2.26
C ALA A 133 20.39 -2.58 -2.61
N GLU A 134 20.90 -2.60 -3.84
CA GLU A 134 21.95 -1.69 -4.29
C GLU A 134 21.47 -0.24 -4.49
N ASN A 135 20.16 -0.01 -4.75
CA ASN A 135 19.62 1.33 -4.99
C ASN A 135 18.56 1.79 -3.98
N ALA A 136 18.13 0.91 -3.07
CA ALA A 136 17.06 1.21 -2.13
C ALA A 136 17.38 2.39 -1.21
N ALA A 137 18.60 2.44 -0.65
CA ALA A 137 19.02 3.50 0.26
C ALA A 137 18.95 4.89 -0.39
N GLU A 138 19.28 5.01 -1.69
CA GLU A 138 19.18 6.28 -2.43
C GLU A 138 17.77 6.89 -2.39
N TYR A 139 16.75 6.04 -2.51
CA TYR A 139 15.35 6.50 -2.48
C TYR A 139 14.85 6.83 -1.07
N ILE A 140 15.28 6.07 -0.07
CA ILE A 140 15.00 6.40 1.33
C ILE A 140 15.65 7.74 1.70
N ASP A 141 16.91 7.96 1.34
CA ASP A 141 17.63 9.23 1.56
C ASP A 141 16.97 10.39 0.82
N ALA A 142 16.34 10.15 -0.33
CA ALA A 142 15.58 11.15 -1.08
C ALA A 142 14.22 11.48 -0.47
N GLY A 143 13.78 10.76 0.54
CA GLY A 143 12.54 11.00 1.26
C GLY A 143 11.43 9.96 1.02
N ALA A 144 11.71 8.81 0.41
CA ALA A 144 10.73 7.73 0.36
C ALA A 144 10.44 7.20 1.76
N SER A 145 9.17 6.96 2.08
CA SER A 145 8.80 6.28 3.32
C SER A 145 9.18 4.80 3.27
N HIS A 146 8.99 4.17 2.10
CA HIS A 146 9.28 2.76 1.87
C HIS A 146 9.73 2.54 0.42
N VAL A 147 10.44 1.44 0.21
CA VAL A 147 10.73 0.88 -1.11
C VAL A 147 9.84 -0.31 -1.41
N ILE A 148 9.29 -0.38 -2.61
CA ILE A 148 8.40 -1.45 -3.06
C ILE A 148 9.19 -2.37 -3.99
N VAL A 149 9.18 -3.67 -3.70
CA VAL A 149 9.90 -4.68 -4.47
C VAL A 149 8.98 -5.81 -4.91
N THR A 150 9.19 -6.27 -6.16
CA THR A 150 8.54 -7.43 -6.76
C THR A 150 9.60 -8.37 -7.34
N SER A 151 10.08 -8.12 -8.56
CA SER A 151 10.98 -9.01 -9.32
C SER A 151 12.36 -9.18 -8.68
N TYR A 152 12.78 -8.34 -7.73
CA TYR A 152 14.00 -8.54 -6.98
C TYR A 152 13.89 -9.69 -5.98
N VAL A 153 12.68 -9.89 -5.44
CA VAL A 153 12.35 -10.93 -4.46
C VAL A 153 11.72 -12.15 -5.13
N PHE A 154 10.81 -11.93 -6.09
CA PHE A 154 10.16 -13.01 -6.83
C PHE A 154 10.86 -13.19 -8.19
N LYS A 155 11.75 -14.16 -8.28
CA LYS A 155 12.57 -14.37 -9.47
C LYS A 155 12.65 -15.86 -9.80
N ASP A 156 12.74 -16.19 -11.09
CA ASP A 156 12.85 -17.58 -11.56
C ASP A 156 11.71 -18.49 -11.05
N GLY A 157 10.55 -17.91 -10.79
CA GLY A 157 9.36 -18.60 -10.30
C GLY A 157 9.29 -18.82 -8.78
N GLU A 158 10.29 -18.39 -8.02
CA GLU A 158 10.45 -18.69 -6.60
C GLU A 158 10.73 -17.42 -5.77
N ILE A 159 10.74 -17.55 -4.43
CA ILE A 159 11.13 -16.48 -3.52
C ILE A 159 12.63 -16.52 -3.27
N HIS A 160 13.31 -15.44 -3.63
CA HIS A 160 14.74 -15.24 -3.35
C HIS A 160 14.93 -14.64 -1.95
N TRP A 161 14.93 -15.48 -0.93
CA TRP A 161 15.08 -15.07 0.47
C TRP A 161 16.38 -14.31 0.76
N GLU A 162 17.46 -14.64 0.06
CA GLU A 162 18.75 -13.94 0.21
C GLU A 162 18.65 -12.47 -0.27
N ASN A 163 17.95 -12.23 -1.37
CA ASN A 163 17.72 -10.88 -1.86
C ASN A 163 16.84 -10.08 -0.90
N LEU A 164 15.77 -10.69 -0.38
CA LEU A 164 14.89 -10.07 0.61
C LEU A 164 15.65 -9.74 1.88
N LYS A 165 16.45 -10.67 2.40
CA LYS A 165 17.29 -10.45 3.58
C LYS A 165 18.27 -9.30 3.35
N LYS A 166 18.97 -9.27 2.21
CA LYS A 166 19.90 -8.20 1.86
C LYS A 166 19.21 -6.84 1.78
N LEU A 167 17.99 -6.77 1.24
CA LEU A 167 17.21 -5.54 1.21
C LEU A 167 16.86 -5.06 2.62
N VAL A 168 16.36 -5.98 3.47
CA VAL A 168 16.03 -5.66 4.88
C VAL A 168 17.26 -5.23 5.66
N GLU A 169 18.43 -5.85 5.45
CA GLU A 169 19.69 -5.42 6.07
C GLU A 169 20.14 -4.03 5.58
N THR A 170 19.73 -3.63 4.37
CA THR A 170 20.11 -2.33 3.77
C THR A 170 19.24 -1.17 4.29
N VAL A 171 17.92 -1.35 4.36
CA VAL A 171 17.00 -0.23 4.66
C VAL A 171 16.16 -0.42 5.93
N GLY A 172 16.18 -1.60 6.57
CA GLY A 172 15.28 -1.98 7.66
C GLY A 172 13.94 -2.51 7.13
N LYS A 173 13.32 -3.47 7.85
CA LYS A 173 12.04 -4.03 7.43
C LYS A 173 10.90 -2.99 7.44
N GLU A 174 11.02 -1.98 8.30
CA GLU A 174 10.09 -0.84 8.45
C GLU A 174 10.04 0.07 7.23
N HIS A 175 10.93 -0.13 6.27
CA HIS A 175 10.98 0.59 5.00
C HIS A 175 10.75 -0.31 3.79
N VAL A 176 10.30 -1.55 3.99
CA VAL A 176 10.05 -2.50 2.89
C VAL A 176 8.56 -2.73 2.70
N VAL A 177 8.09 -2.54 1.46
CA VAL A 177 6.78 -3.00 0.97
C VAL A 177 7.01 -4.13 -0.03
N LEU A 178 6.32 -5.25 0.15
CA LEU A 178 6.33 -6.34 -0.82
C LEU A 178 5.11 -6.23 -1.73
N ASP A 179 5.35 -6.08 -3.02
CA ASP A 179 4.30 -6.12 -4.04
C ASP A 179 4.01 -7.58 -4.42
N LEU A 180 2.83 -8.04 -4.02
CA LEU A 180 2.29 -9.36 -4.34
C LEU A 180 1.27 -9.26 -5.49
N SER A 181 1.63 -8.52 -6.56
CA SER A 181 0.83 -8.49 -7.79
C SER A 181 0.52 -9.91 -8.25
N CYS A 182 -0.74 -10.27 -8.37
CA CYS A 182 -1.12 -11.65 -8.60
C CYS A 182 -2.21 -11.82 -9.67
N ARG A 183 -2.23 -13.01 -10.27
CA ARG A 183 -3.25 -13.44 -11.23
C ARG A 183 -3.86 -14.77 -10.80
N LYS A 184 -5.11 -14.97 -11.21
CA LYS A 184 -5.86 -16.18 -10.91
C LYS A 184 -5.54 -17.29 -11.92
N LYS A 185 -5.21 -18.49 -11.41
CA LYS A 185 -5.00 -19.70 -12.18
C LYS A 185 -5.57 -20.89 -11.41
N ASP A 186 -6.43 -21.68 -12.04
CA ASP A 186 -7.07 -22.86 -11.41
C ASP A 186 -7.75 -22.58 -10.05
N GLY A 187 -8.36 -21.39 -9.93
CA GLY A 187 -9.07 -20.98 -8.72
C GLY A 187 -8.19 -20.40 -7.60
N ARG A 188 -6.87 -20.30 -7.80
CA ARG A 188 -5.87 -19.82 -6.85
C ARG A 188 -5.17 -18.59 -7.39
N TYR A 189 -4.59 -17.75 -6.50
CA TYR A 189 -3.84 -16.57 -6.89
C TYR A 189 -2.35 -16.83 -6.76
N TYR A 190 -1.60 -16.55 -7.82
CA TYR A 190 -0.15 -16.70 -7.88
C TYR A 190 0.50 -15.35 -8.14
N VAL A 191 1.59 -15.07 -7.44
CA VAL A 191 2.42 -13.88 -7.71
C VAL A 191 2.90 -13.93 -9.15
N VAL A 192 2.86 -12.78 -9.82
CA VAL A 192 3.35 -12.61 -11.20
C VAL A 192 4.44 -11.55 -11.25
N THR A 193 5.39 -11.77 -12.16
CA THR A 193 6.55 -10.90 -12.40
C THR A 193 6.60 -10.47 -13.85
N ASP A 194 7.67 -9.81 -14.26
CA ASP A 194 7.91 -9.40 -15.65
C ASP A 194 6.71 -8.62 -16.22
N ARG A 195 6.33 -7.55 -15.51
CA ARG A 195 5.16 -6.72 -15.89
C ARG A 195 3.87 -7.54 -15.97
N TRP A 196 3.72 -8.44 -14.98
CA TRP A 196 2.54 -9.28 -14.78
C TRP A 196 2.33 -10.37 -15.86
N GLN A 197 3.39 -10.68 -16.65
CA GLN A 197 3.29 -11.65 -17.74
C GLN A 197 3.73 -13.05 -17.33
N THR A 198 4.60 -13.16 -16.32
CA THR A 198 5.21 -14.44 -15.92
C THR A 198 4.63 -14.88 -14.57
N PHE A 199 3.98 -16.06 -14.55
CA PHE A 199 3.56 -16.69 -13.31
C PHE A 199 4.77 -17.24 -12.55
N THR A 200 4.73 -17.05 -11.24
CA THR A 200 5.61 -17.78 -10.33
C THR A 200 4.92 -19.03 -9.79
N ASN A 201 5.64 -19.85 -9.00
CA ASN A 201 5.07 -20.96 -8.23
C ASN A 201 4.55 -20.49 -6.84
N VAL A 202 4.60 -19.19 -6.55
CA VAL A 202 4.28 -18.61 -5.25
C VAL A 202 2.78 -18.31 -5.19
N GLU A 203 2.03 -19.14 -4.50
CA GLU A 203 0.60 -18.95 -4.24
C GLU A 203 0.38 -17.95 -3.11
N VAL A 204 -0.54 -17.00 -3.28
CA VAL A 204 -0.94 -16.04 -2.24
C VAL A 204 -1.83 -16.75 -1.22
N THR A 205 -1.25 -17.21 -0.14
CA THR A 205 -1.90 -17.90 0.97
C THR A 205 -1.68 -17.18 2.29
N GLN A 206 -2.49 -17.47 3.31
CA GLN A 206 -2.27 -16.92 4.66
C GLN A 206 -0.90 -17.31 5.22
N GLN A 207 -0.42 -18.52 4.93
CA GLN A 207 0.91 -18.96 5.34
C GLN A 207 2.01 -18.11 4.68
N LEU A 208 1.92 -17.87 3.37
CA LEU A 208 2.86 -16.98 2.68
C LEU A 208 2.88 -15.60 3.30
N LEU A 209 1.69 -15.02 3.55
CA LEU A 209 1.57 -13.70 4.16
C LEU A 209 2.19 -13.67 5.57
N ASP A 210 2.03 -14.74 6.37
CA ASP A 210 2.68 -14.87 7.68
C ASP A 210 4.21 -14.86 7.57
N GLU A 211 4.76 -15.65 6.67
CA GLU A 211 6.20 -15.76 6.47
C GLU A 211 6.79 -14.43 5.98
N MET A 212 6.19 -13.81 4.97
CA MET A 212 6.71 -12.58 4.36
C MET A 212 6.53 -11.34 5.24
N SER A 213 5.51 -11.29 6.10
CA SER A 213 5.30 -10.17 7.04
C SER A 213 6.40 -10.00 8.06
N GLN A 214 7.24 -11.01 8.24
CA GLN A 214 8.44 -10.90 9.10
C GLN A 214 9.52 -10.01 8.48
N CYS A 215 9.45 -9.75 7.17
CA CYS A 215 10.47 -9.07 6.37
C CYS A 215 9.99 -7.75 5.75
N CYS A 216 8.75 -7.32 5.99
CA CYS A 216 8.22 -6.07 5.45
C CYS A 216 7.26 -5.40 6.44
N ASP A 217 6.91 -4.15 6.16
CA ASP A 217 5.97 -3.34 6.93
C ASP A 217 4.57 -3.32 6.32
N GLU A 218 4.47 -3.45 4.99
CA GLU A 218 3.21 -3.39 4.26
C GLU A 218 3.24 -4.34 3.06
N PHE A 219 2.06 -4.82 2.63
CA PHE A 219 1.84 -5.46 1.34
C PHE A 219 1.09 -4.53 0.39
N LEU A 220 1.60 -4.40 -0.85
CA LEU A 220 0.86 -3.86 -1.98
C LEU A 220 0.40 -5.03 -2.84
N VAL A 221 -0.90 -5.14 -3.12
CA VAL A 221 -1.46 -6.31 -3.82
C VAL A 221 -2.31 -5.88 -5.00
N HIS A 222 -1.81 -6.11 -6.22
CA HIS A 222 -2.58 -5.85 -7.43
C HIS A 222 -3.36 -7.10 -7.88
N GLY A 223 -4.67 -6.94 -8.03
CA GLY A 223 -5.50 -7.88 -8.78
C GLY A 223 -5.32 -7.65 -10.28
N VAL A 224 -4.28 -8.24 -10.87
CA VAL A 224 -3.81 -7.91 -12.23
C VAL A 224 -4.85 -8.18 -13.32
N ASP A 225 -5.69 -9.21 -13.13
CA ASP A 225 -6.69 -9.57 -14.14
C ASP A 225 -7.78 -8.51 -14.32
N VAL A 226 -7.98 -7.63 -13.34
CA VAL A 226 -8.95 -6.52 -13.37
C VAL A 226 -8.30 -5.14 -13.46
N GLU A 227 -6.95 -5.04 -13.38
CA GLU A 227 -6.21 -3.77 -13.36
C GLU A 227 -6.42 -2.95 -14.63
N GLY A 228 -6.76 -1.66 -14.44
CA GLY A 228 -6.96 -0.71 -15.54
C GLY A 228 -8.20 -0.96 -16.41
N LYS A 229 -9.04 -1.96 -16.07
CA LYS A 229 -10.20 -2.37 -16.88
C LYS A 229 -11.53 -1.86 -16.33
N SER A 230 -11.57 -1.33 -15.10
CA SER A 230 -12.81 -0.93 -14.41
C SER A 230 -13.89 -2.04 -14.47
N SER A 231 -13.48 -3.29 -14.23
CA SER A 231 -14.31 -4.48 -14.37
C SER A 231 -14.76 -5.08 -13.04
N GLY A 232 -14.64 -4.32 -11.95
CA GLY A 232 -14.89 -4.77 -10.58
C GLY A 232 -13.64 -5.35 -9.92
N VAL A 233 -13.69 -5.49 -8.59
CA VAL A 233 -12.57 -5.98 -7.77
C VAL A 233 -12.52 -7.51 -7.73
N GLU A 234 -11.35 -8.07 -7.52
CA GLU A 234 -11.15 -9.52 -7.27
C GLU A 234 -11.59 -9.88 -5.84
N LEU A 235 -12.91 -9.99 -5.61
CA LEU A 235 -13.50 -10.14 -4.27
C LEU A 235 -12.96 -11.33 -3.49
N GLN A 236 -12.63 -12.44 -4.16
CA GLN A 236 -12.04 -13.60 -3.51
C GLN A 236 -10.64 -13.29 -2.99
N LEU A 237 -9.84 -12.54 -3.74
CA LEU A 237 -8.52 -12.07 -3.29
C LEU A 237 -8.67 -11.09 -2.11
N VAL A 238 -9.56 -10.11 -2.24
CA VAL A 238 -9.88 -9.16 -1.15
C VAL A 238 -10.24 -9.89 0.14
N LYS A 239 -11.06 -10.95 0.05
CA LYS A 239 -11.45 -11.76 1.22
C LYS A 239 -10.25 -12.48 1.85
N ILE A 240 -9.37 -13.09 1.05
CA ILE A 240 -8.15 -13.76 1.55
C ILE A 240 -7.28 -12.76 2.33
N LEU A 241 -7.07 -11.56 1.78
CA LEU A 241 -6.25 -10.51 2.39
C LEU A 241 -6.89 -9.96 3.67
N ALA A 242 -8.19 -9.70 3.65
CA ALA A 242 -8.93 -9.16 4.79
C ALA A 242 -9.03 -10.15 5.96
N ASP A 243 -9.15 -11.46 5.68
CA ASP A 243 -9.17 -12.50 6.69
C ASP A 243 -7.82 -12.66 7.39
N TRP A 244 -6.73 -12.33 6.69
CA TRP A 244 -5.39 -12.36 7.27
C TRP A 244 -5.02 -11.07 8.03
N ASN A 245 -5.05 -9.92 7.41
CA ASN A 245 -4.88 -8.54 7.88
C ASN A 245 -4.06 -8.35 9.19
N ARG A 246 -2.78 -8.77 9.21
CA ARG A 246 -1.90 -8.63 10.39
C ARG A 246 -0.94 -7.44 10.31
N ILE A 247 -0.65 -6.97 9.09
CA ILE A 247 0.07 -5.73 8.80
C ILE A 247 -0.73 -4.95 7.75
N PRO A 248 -0.45 -3.66 7.51
CA PRO A 248 -1.11 -2.89 6.46
C PRO A 248 -1.08 -3.59 5.11
N ILE A 249 -2.21 -3.59 4.40
CA ILE A 249 -2.32 -4.09 3.04
C ILE A 249 -3.03 -3.03 2.21
N THR A 250 -2.42 -2.66 1.08
CA THR A 250 -3.04 -1.81 0.07
C THR A 250 -3.43 -2.66 -1.14
N TYR A 251 -4.74 -2.71 -1.42
CA TYR A 251 -5.26 -3.39 -2.60
C TYR A 251 -5.31 -2.43 -3.80
N ALA A 252 -4.92 -2.94 -4.96
CA ALA A 252 -4.99 -2.25 -6.25
C ALA A 252 -5.71 -3.11 -7.29
N GLY A 253 -6.48 -2.47 -8.16
CA GLY A 253 -7.11 -3.10 -9.32
C GLY A 253 -8.63 -3.16 -9.27
N GLY A 254 -9.24 -2.85 -10.40
CA GLY A 254 -10.66 -3.07 -10.67
C GLY A 254 -11.64 -2.06 -10.10
N ILE A 255 -11.29 -1.22 -9.14
CA ILE A 255 -12.20 -0.18 -8.62
C ILE A 255 -12.44 0.88 -9.68
N GLY A 256 -13.53 0.74 -10.42
CA GLY A 256 -13.91 1.61 -11.55
C GLY A 256 -15.16 2.47 -11.27
N SER A 257 -15.86 2.21 -10.18
CA SER A 257 -17.08 2.90 -9.78
C SER A 257 -17.21 3.01 -8.25
N MET A 258 -18.13 3.86 -7.79
CA MET A 258 -18.48 3.96 -6.37
C MET A 258 -19.11 2.67 -5.83
N ASP A 259 -19.75 1.89 -6.68
CA ASP A 259 -20.37 0.62 -6.27
C ASP A 259 -19.30 -0.46 -6.10
N ASP A 260 -18.25 -0.49 -6.94
CA ASP A 260 -17.07 -1.36 -6.72
C ASP A 260 -16.38 -1.04 -5.40
N LEU A 261 -16.26 0.26 -5.04
CA LEU A 261 -15.67 0.68 -3.79
C LEU A 261 -16.49 0.23 -2.58
N LYS A 262 -17.81 0.36 -2.64
CA LYS A 262 -18.71 -0.14 -1.57
C LYS A 262 -18.63 -1.67 -1.42
N GLU A 263 -18.52 -2.38 -2.53
CA GLU A 263 -18.37 -3.84 -2.51
C GLU A 263 -17.02 -4.24 -1.93
N PHE A 264 -15.94 -3.52 -2.30
CA PHE A 264 -14.61 -3.68 -1.69
C PHE A 264 -14.66 -3.44 -0.18
N GLU A 265 -15.23 -2.32 0.28
CA GLU A 265 -15.38 -1.98 1.69
C GLU A 265 -16.15 -3.07 2.45
N LYS A 266 -17.26 -3.54 1.88
CA LYS A 266 -18.08 -4.60 2.47
C LYS A 266 -17.31 -5.92 2.62
N VAL A 267 -16.57 -6.35 1.60
CA VAL A 267 -15.86 -7.63 1.61
C VAL A 267 -14.58 -7.55 2.44
N SER A 268 -13.88 -6.41 2.42
CA SER A 268 -12.70 -6.15 3.25
C SER A 268 -13.05 -5.83 4.70
N GLU A 269 -14.32 -5.57 5.02
CA GLU A 269 -14.77 -5.10 6.35
C GLU A 269 -14.03 -3.82 6.78
N GLY A 270 -13.63 -2.97 5.81
CA GLY A 270 -12.83 -1.76 6.05
C GLY A 270 -11.39 -2.00 6.53
N LYS A 271 -10.89 -3.24 6.47
CA LYS A 271 -9.58 -3.63 7.01
C LYS A 271 -8.41 -3.35 6.06
N LEU A 272 -8.68 -3.18 4.76
CA LEU A 272 -7.66 -2.98 3.73
C LEU A 272 -7.65 -1.55 3.24
N ASN A 273 -6.46 -1.01 3.00
CA ASN A 273 -6.30 0.22 2.21
C ASN A 273 -6.53 -0.06 0.73
N PHE A 274 -6.74 0.98 -0.06
CA PHE A 274 -6.96 0.84 -1.49
C PHE A 274 -6.28 1.94 -2.29
N THR A 275 -5.99 1.66 -3.55
CA THR A 275 -5.58 2.66 -4.53
C THR A 275 -6.54 2.67 -5.71
N ILE A 276 -6.74 3.84 -6.28
CA ILE A 276 -7.51 4.06 -7.51
C ILE A 276 -6.65 4.89 -8.45
N GLY A 277 -6.43 4.40 -9.66
CA GLY A 277 -5.70 5.08 -10.71
C GLY A 277 -6.65 5.80 -11.69
N SER A 278 -6.71 5.34 -12.92
CA SER A 278 -7.41 5.96 -14.05
C SER A 278 -8.91 6.22 -13.86
N ALA A 279 -9.53 5.58 -12.87
CA ALA A 279 -10.95 5.81 -12.55
C ALA A 279 -11.21 7.10 -11.77
N LEU A 280 -10.18 7.71 -11.13
CA LEU A 280 -10.32 9.01 -10.47
C LEU A 280 -10.48 10.15 -11.49
N ASP A 281 -11.32 11.14 -11.19
CA ASP A 281 -11.47 12.35 -11.98
C ASP A 281 -10.16 13.16 -12.08
N LEU A 282 -9.27 13.03 -11.10
CA LEU A 282 -7.90 13.55 -11.12
C LEU A 282 -7.09 13.07 -12.36
N PHE A 283 -7.44 11.91 -12.90
CA PHE A 283 -6.84 11.29 -14.08
C PHE A 283 -7.84 11.12 -15.23
N GLY A 284 -8.90 11.95 -15.25
CA GLY A 284 -9.90 11.92 -16.31
C GLY A 284 -10.99 10.85 -16.15
N GLY A 285 -11.02 10.12 -15.04
CA GLY A 285 -12.07 9.17 -14.70
C GLY A 285 -13.34 9.82 -14.15
N LYS A 286 -14.18 9.03 -13.48
CA LYS A 286 -15.51 9.48 -13.01
C LYS A 286 -15.65 9.46 -11.49
N ILE A 287 -14.73 8.84 -10.77
CA ILE A 287 -14.76 8.78 -9.30
C ILE A 287 -14.23 10.11 -8.75
N PRO A 288 -15.02 10.85 -7.92
CA PRO A 288 -14.60 12.15 -7.43
C PRO A 288 -13.45 12.03 -6.41
N TYR A 289 -12.27 12.52 -6.75
CA TYR A 289 -11.11 12.53 -5.87
C TYR A 289 -11.39 13.25 -4.55
N GLU A 290 -12.06 14.41 -4.61
CA GLU A 290 -12.38 15.23 -3.43
C GLU A 290 -13.26 14.49 -2.41
N PHE A 291 -14.06 13.53 -2.84
CA PHE A 291 -14.81 12.65 -1.95
C PHE A 291 -13.95 11.51 -1.41
N ILE A 292 -13.22 10.83 -2.30
CA ILE A 292 -12.46 9.62 -1.94
C ILE A 292 -11.33 9.92 -0.96
N LYS A 293 -10.69 11.08 -1.05
CA LYS A 293 -9.61 11.48 -0.12
C LYS A 293 -10.05 11.65 1.34
N THR A 294 -11.35 11.66 1.60
CA THR A 294 -11.91 11.83 2.96
C THR A 294 -12.28 10.53 3.67
N LEU A 295 -12.08 9.38 2.99
CA LEU A 295 -12.39 8.05 3.51
C LEU A 295 -11.29 7.50 4.45
#